data_28a407dd635d55ac46247bd69613cfda
#
_entry.id   28a407dd635d55ac46247bd69613cfda
#
_cell.length_a   1.000
_cell.length_b   1.000
_cell.length_c   1.000
_cell.angle_alpha   90.00
_cell.angle_beta   90.00
_cell.angle_gamma   90.00
#
_symmetry.space_group_name_H-M   'P 1'
#
loop_
_entity.id
_entity.type
_entity.pdbx_description
1 polymer ?
#
loop_
_entity_poly.entity_id
_entity_poly.type
_entity_poly.pdbx_seq_one_letter_code
_entity_poly.pdbx_strand_id
1 'polypeptide(L)'
;NTNETINSEVAYKVKDKTSGVQQLRQSQTNAALEAKIKDTKGQLEKAQKTLKIVEDELALLTESFDVVIIAKESKNAPILSSEHTLARRLERPASEMTYDEVTRKLNQQITCLKQTQAWMVNARDAHEKEIEVLLDCQYFLQNDISDKLRALAIDEECLGLDNSKVEVPEMERPTSLPFKPTASSTINISSMGSPRYTTGNSGSWAGGGLVRPVTWAKNTNVVIAQAERTSATGKRLREKCAELAAEGLANEEAVHQDLMGSIVVRFGVTATPLLVSVMMH
;
A
#
# COMPACT_ATOMS: atom_id res chain seq x y z
N ASN A 1 -54.34 40.32 42.42
CA ASN A 1 -54.22 38.85 42.63
C ASN A 1 -54.57 38.05 41.36
N THR A 2 -55.59 38.43 40.54
CA THR A 2 -55.99 37.69 39.31
C THR A 2 -54.94 37.80 38.20
N ASN A 3 -54.26 38.89 38.02
CA ASN A 3 -53.22 39.06 36.99
C ASN A 3 -51.94 38.29 37.28
N GLU A 4 -51.58 38.09 38.56
CA GLU A 4 -50.41 37.29 38.92
C GLU A 4 -50.63 35.80 38.69
N THR A 5 -51.86 35.30 38.92
CA THR A 5 -52.23 33.90 38.63
C THR A 5 -52.25 33.61 37.14
N ILE A 6 -52.75 34.53 36.31
CA ILE A 6 -52.77 34.38 34.86
C ILE A 6 -51.31 34.40 34.30
N ASN A 7 -50.46 35.29 34.76
CA ASN A 7 -49.07 35.36 34.33
C ASN A 7 -48.26 34.10 34.71
N SER A 8 -48.52 33.53 35.90
CA SER A 8 -47.90 32.31 36.38
C SER A 8 -48.33 31.11 35.55
N GLU A 9 -49.58 31.01 35.19
CA GLU A 9 -50.12 29.90 34.35
C GLU A 9 -49.60 29.97 32.89
N VAL A 10 -49.48 31.16 32.33
CA VAL A 10 -48.86 31.38 31.01
C VAL A 10 -47.39 31.02 31.03
N ALA A 11 -46.64 31.42 32.05
CA ALA A 11 -45.24 31.09 32.23
C ALA A 11 -45.01 29.56 32.35
N TYR A 12 -45.89 28.85 33.08
CA TYR A 12 -45.87 27.40 33.20
C TYR A 12 -46.11 26.71 31.84
N LYS A 13 -47.14 27.14 31.09
CA LYS A 13 -47.45 26.60 29.74
C LYS A 13 -46.34 26.87 28.74
N VAL A 14 -45.67 28.00 28.79
CA VAL A 14 -44.50 28.32 27.95
C VAL A 14 -43.33 27.44 28.32
N LYS A 15 -43.02 27.27 29.61
CA LYS A 15 -41.95 26.41 30.11
C LYS A 15 -42.16 24.97 29.69
N ASP A 16 -43.36 24.44 29.84
CA ASP A 16 -43.69 23.04 29.45
C ASP A 16 -43.56 22.81 27.97
N LYS A 17 -44.08 23.71 27.12
CA LYS A 17 -43.89 23.65 25.66
C LYS A 17 -42.43 23.76 25.26
N THR A 18 -41.65 24.60 25.88
CA THR A 18 -40.24 24.78 25.58
C THR A 18 -39.45 23.55 25.98
N SER A 19 -39.75 22.93 27.12
CA SER A 19 -39.14 21.66 27.55
C SER A 19 -39.43 20.52 26.59
N GLY A 20 -40.67 20.37 26.14
CA GLY A 20 -41.05 19.35 25.16
C GLY A 20 -40.33 19.51 23.78
N VAL A 21 -40.23 20.75 23.31
CA VAL A 21 -39.48 21.03 22.05
C VAL A 21 -37.99 20.73 22.22
N GLN A 22 -37.41 21.05 23.38
CA GLN A 22 -36.00 20.80 23.69
C GLN A 22 -35.73 19.29 23.73
N GLN A 23 -36.56 18.50 24.40
CA GLN A 23 -36.45 17.05 24.46
C GLN A 23 -36.55 16.42 23.09
N LEU A 24 -37.47 16.86 22.24
CA LEU A 24 -37.62 16.37 20.86
C LEU A 24 -36.34 16.64 20.03
N ARG A 25 -35.80 17.87 20.12
CA ARG A 25 -34.53 18.23 19.42
C ARG A 25 -33.37 17.40 19.91
N GLN A 26 -33.26 17.17 21.22
CA GLN A 26 -32.22 16.33 21.82
C GLN A 26 -32.33 14.90 21.30
N SER A 27 -33.50 14.31 21.28
CA SER A 27 -33.74 12.96 20.72
C SER A 27 -33.35 12.88 19.24
N GLN A 28 -33.70 13.89 18.45
CA GLN A 28 -33.28 13.93 17.04
C GLN A 28 -31.77 14.03 16.86
N THR A 29 -31.10 14.84 17.70
CA THR A 29 -29.63 14.97 17.68
C THR A 29 -28.95 13.67 18.07
N ASN A 30 -29.42 13.00 19.12
CA ASN A 30 -28.89 11.72 19.56
C ASN A 30 -29.05 10.64 18.49
N ALA A 31 -30.24 10.55 17.85
CA ALA A 31 -30.46 9.64 16.75
C ALA A 31 -29.51 9.90 15.55
N ALA A 32 -29.23 11.16 15.23
CA ALA A 32 -28.29 11.53 14.19
C ALA A 32 -26.84 11.18 14.56
N LEU A 33 -26.44 11.36 15.82
CA LEU A 33 -25.13 10.94 16.34
C LEU A 33 -24.96 9.42 16.31
N GLU A 34 -25.96 8.67 16.76
CA GLU A 34 -25.94 7.20 16.71
C GLU A 34 -25.79 6.68 15.28
N ALA A 35 -26.52 7.25 14.32
CA ALA A 35 -26.41 6.90 12.92
C ALA A 35 -24.99 7.19 12.37
N LYS A 36 -24.42 8.34 12.72
CA LYS A 36 -23.07 8.72 12.34
C LYS A 36 -22.01 7.81 12.97
N ILE A 37 -22.13 7.49 14.27
CA ILE A 37 -21.24 6.56 14.97
C ILE A 37 -21.24 5.21 14.28
N LYS A 38 -22.45 4.68 13.94
CA LYS A 38 -22.60 3.41 13.24
C LYS A 38 -21.91 3.43 11.86
N ASP A 39 -22.10 4.48 11.09
CA ASP A 39 -21.45 4.64 9.78
C ASP A 39 -19.92 4.73 9.93
N THR A 40 -19.42 5.52 10.88
CA THR A 40 -17.99 5.67 11.16
C THR A 40 -17.35 4.33 11.57
N LYS A 41 -18.02 3.54 12.44
CA LYS A 41 -17.57 2.19 12.82
C LYS A 41 -17.50 1.26 11.60
N GLY A 42 -18.49 1.30 10.73
CA GLY A 42 -18.49 0.48 9.51
C GLY A 42 -17.36 0.84 8.55
N GLN A 43 -17.04 2.13 8.42
CA GLN A 43 -15.91 2.57 7.59
C GLN A 43 -14.56 2.26 8.23
N LEU A 44 -14.44 2.39 9.54
CA LEU A 44 -13.27 2.01 10.31
C LEU A 44 -12.94 0.53 10.13
N GLU A 45 -13.94 -0.34 10.24
CA GLU A 45 -13.77 -1.78 10.05
C GLU A 45 -13.27 -2.12 8.64
N LYS A 46 -13.82 -1.46 7.61
CA LYS A 46 -13.35 -1.64 6.23
C LYS A 46 -11.91 -1.18 6.06
N ALA A 47 -11.56 0.00 6.58
CA ALA A 47 -10.20 0.53 6.50
C ALA A 47 -9.19 -0.39 7.22
N GLN A 48 -9.54 -0.92 8.39
CA GLN A 48 -8.69 -1.87 9.13
C GLN A 48 -8.49 -3.19 8.38
N LYS A 49 -9.52 -3.72 7.75
CA LYS A 49 -9.41 -4.93 6.91
C LYS A 49 -8.50 -4.68 5.72
N THR A 50 -8.65 -3.54 5.06
CA THR A 50 -7.81 -3.18 3.91
C THR A 50 -6.37 -2.94 4.34
N LEU A 51 -6.14 -2.29 5.48
CA LEU A 51 -4.79 -2.11 6.04
C LEU A 51 -4.09 -3.47 6.23
N LYS A 52 -4.79 -4.45 6.79
CA LYS A 52 -4.24 -5.79 6.96
C LYS A 52 -3.87 -6.45 5.62
N ILE A 53 -4.71 -6.30 4.60
CA ILE A 53 -4.40 -6.82 3.24
C ILE A 53 -3.13 -6.16 2.68
N VAL A 54 -2.96 -4.85 2.88
CA VAL A 54 -1.76 -4.12 2.45
C VAL A 54 -0.52 -4.60 3.20
N GLU A 55 -0.62 -4.80 4.50
CA GLU A 55 0.49 -5.29 5.33
C GLU A 55 0.90 -6.72 4.95
N ASP A 56 -0.07 -7.61 4.74
CA ASP A 56 0.18 -8.98 4.30
C ASP A 56 0.85 -8.99 2.90
N GLU A 57 0.38 -8.17 1.96
CA GLU A 57 0.98 -8.07 0.62
C GLU A 57 2.37 -7.44 0.66
N LEU A 58 2.59 -6.42 1.50
CA LEU A 58 3.90 -5.79 1.68
C LEU A 58 4.94 -6.80 2.18
N ALA A 59 4.58 -7.64 3.14
CA ALA A 59 5.44 -8.69 3.65
C ALA A 59 5.83 -9.70 2.55
N LEU A 60 4.84 -10.18 1.79
CA LEU A 60 5.07 -11.13 0.69
C LEU A 60 5.89 -10.53 -0.46
N LEU A 61 5.66 -9.25 -0.77
CA LEU A 61 6.41 -8.57 -1.82
C LEU A 61 7.86 -8.32 -1.40
N THR A 62 8.10 -8.01 -0.12
CA THR A 62 9.45 -7.85 0.43
C THR A 62 10.22 -9.18 0.40
N GLU A 63 9.58 -10.28 0.78
CA GLU A 63 10.18 -11.63 0.66
C GLU A 63 10.53 -11.95 -0.81
N SER A 64 9.61 -11.68 -1.73
CA SER A 64 9.84 -11.87 -3.17
C SER A 64 11.00 -11.00 -3.69
N PHE A 65 11.13 -9.78 -3.20
CA PHE A 65 12.23 -8.87 -3.53
C PHE A 65 13.59 -9.43 -3.10
N ASP A 66 13.68 -9.97 -1.88
CA ASP A 66 14.90 -10.59 -1.36
C ASP A 66 15.31 -11.81 -2.19
N VAL A 67 14.33 -12.65 -2.56
CA VAL A 67 14.56 -13.80 -3.44
C VAL A 67 15.13 -13.38 -4.80
N VAL A 68 14.60 -12.31 -5.39
CA VAL A 68 15.11 -11.77 -6.68
C VAL A 68 16.55 -11.27 -6.56
N ILE A 69 16.90 -10.60 -5.44
CA ILE A 69 18.28 -10.15 -5.18
C ILE A 69 19.24 -11.34 -5.09
N ILE A 70 18.91 -12.33 -4.28
CA ILE A 70 19.74 -13.53 -4.09
C ILE A 70 19.89 -14.28 -5.42
N ALA A 71 18.80 -14.46 -6.17
CA ALA A 71 18.82 -15.12 -7.47
C ALA A 71 19.71 -14.38 -8.47
N LYS A 72 19.65 -13.04 -8.50
CA LYS A 72 20.53 -12.22 -9.36
C LYS A 72 22.01 -12.41 -9.03
N GLU A 73 22.35 -12.41 -7.73
CA GLU A 73 23.73 -12.57 -7.28
C GLU A 73 24.27 -13.97 -7.56
N SER A 74 23.43 -15.00 -7.46
CA SER A 74 23.82 -16.38 -7.77
C SER A 74 24.26 -16.58 -9.22
N LYS A 75 23.87 -15.69 -10.15
CA LYS A 75 24.28 -15.77 -11.56
C LYS A 75 25.71 -15.27 -11.82
N ASN A 76 26.31 -14.55 -10.89
CA ASN A 76 27.66 -14.00 -11.07
C ASN A 76 28.72 -15.13 -11.22
N ALA A 77 28.69 -16.14 -10.36
CA ALA A 77 29.67 -17.20 -10.41
C ALA A 77 29.61 -18.05 -11.71
N PRO A 78 28.44 -18.52 -12.17
CA PRO A 78 28.32 -19.21 -13.46
C PRO A 78 28.77 -18.36 -14.65
N ILE A 79 28.44 -17.07 -14.67
CA ILE A 79 28.88 -16.14 -15.73
C ILE A 79 30.40 -16.08 -15.78
N LEU A 80 31.04 -15.78 -14.63
CA LEU A 80 32.50 -15.68 -14.51
C LEU A 80 33.20 -16.98 -14.89
N SER A 81 32.67 -18.13 -14.47
CA SER A 81 33.22 -19.44 -14.80
C SER A 81 33.16 -19.70 -16.31
N SER A 82 32.05 -19.41 -16.95
CA SER A 82 31.86 -19.59 -18.39
C SER A 82 32.75 -18.63 -19.19
N GLU A 83 32.87 -17.37 -18.79
CA GLU A 83 33.77 -16.37 -19.40
C GLU A 83 35.23 -16.76 -19.25
N HIS A 84 35.64 -17.23 -18.07
CA HIS A 84 37.00 -17.71 -17.84
C HIS A 84 37.32 -18.94 -18.73
N THR A 85 36.38 -19.88 -18.84
CA THR A 85 36.55 -21.05 -19.73
C THR A 85 36.68 -20.63 -21.18
N LEU A 86 35.89 -19.66 -21.63
CA LEU A 86 35.99 -19.10 -22.98
C LEU A 86 37.32 -18.42 -23.21
N ALA A 87 37.79 -17.60 -22.27
CA ALA A 87 39.08 -16.90 -22.33
C ALA A 87 40.23 -17.89 -22.44
N ARG A 88 40.24 -18.97 -21.64
CA ARG A 88 41.25 -20.04 -21.73
C ARG A 88 41.26 -20.74 -23.07
N ARG A 89 40.09 -20.88 -23.70
CA ARG A 89 40.03 -21.48 -25.04
C ARG A 89 40.63 -20.58 -26.12
N LEU A 90 40.64 -19.28 -25.95
CA LEU A 90 41.25 -18.29 -26.83
C LEU A 90 42.79 -18.22 -26.69
N GLU A 91 43.38 -18.78 -25.64
CA GLU A 91 44.84 -18.88 -25.46
C GLU A 91 45.47 -20.04 -26.26
N ARG A 92 44.68 -20.82 -27.01
CA ARG A 92 45.18 -21.92 -27.86
C ARG A 92 46.07 -21.37 -28.97
N PRO A 93 47.06 -22.20 -29.45
CA PRO A 93 47.85 -21.87 -30.63
C PRO A 93 46.95 -21.57 -31.83
N ALA A 94 47.35 -20.68 -32.67
CA ALA A 94 46.57 -20.26 -33.87
C ALA A 94 46.21 -21.43 -34.77
N SER A 95 47.06 -22.48 -34.86
CA SER A 95 46.78 -23.71 -35.58
C SER A 95 45.69 -24.58 -35.00
N GLU A 96 45.38 -24.40 -33.70
CA GLU A 96 44.35 -25.13 -32.95
C GLU A 96 43.11 -24.23 -32.64
N MET A 97 43.10 -22.99 -33.14
CA MET A 97 42.04 -22.06 -32.94
C MET A 97 40.87 -22.33 -33.89
N THR A 98 39.93 -23.17 -33.43
CA THR A 98 38.69 -23.46 -34.14
C THR A 98 37.50 -22.95 -33.43
N TYR A 99 36.58 -22.28 -34.12
CA TYR A 99 35.25 -21.95 -33.61
C TYR A 99 34.39 -23.22 -33.65
N ASP A 100 34.48 -23.98 -32.58
CA ASP A 100 33.81 -25.28 -32.48
C ASP A 100 32.48 -25.16 -31.72
N GLU A 101 31.73 -26.26 -31.69
CA GLU A 101 30.43 -26.37 -31.05
C GLU A 101 30.49 -26.02 -29.57
N VAL A 102 31.58 -26.35 -28.85
CA VAL A 102 31.75 -26.02 -27.46
C VAL A 102 31.88 -24.49 -27.26
N THR A 103 32.62 -23.80 -28.10
CA THR A 103 32.73 -22.34 -28.09
C THR A 103 31.39 -21.66 -28.34
N ARG A 104 30.63 -22.20 -29.31
CA ARG A 104 29.27 -21.71 -29.62
C ARG A 104 28.34 -21.86 -28.40
N LYS A 105 28.35 -23.03 -27.76
CA LYS A 105 27.49 -23.32 -26.59
C LYS A 105 27.89 -22.50 -25.36
N LEU A 106 29.18 -22.28 -25.10
CA LEU A 106 29.64 -21.37 -24.04
C LEU A 106 29.13 -19.96 -24.25
N ASN A 107 29.22 -19.42 -25.44
CA ASN A 107 28.69 -18.10 -25.77
C ASN A 107 27.17 -18.03 -25.58
N GLN A 108 26.45 -19.10 -25.98
CA GLN A 108 25.00 -19.20 -25.78
C GLN A 108 24.65 -19.21 -24.26
N GLN A 109 25.40 -19.98 -23.45
CA GLN A 109 25.22 -20.04 -22.00
C GLN A 109 25.47 -18.66 -21.35
N ILE A 110 26.57 -18.00 -21.68
CA ILE A 110 26.88 -16.65 -21.16
C ILE A 110 25.76 -15.66 -21.54
N THR A 111 25.29 -15.73 -22.77
CA THR A 111 24.20 -14.84 -23.23
C THR A 111 22.91 -15.10 -22.46
N CYS A 112 22.52 -16.37 -22.27
CA CYS A 112 21.34 -16.76 -21.50
C CYS A 112 21.42 -16.26 -20.05
N LEU A 113 22.55 -16.54 -19.36
CA LEU A 113 22.77 -16.10 -17.98
C LEU A 113 22.72 -14.59 -17.82
N LYS A 114 23.33 -13.84 -18.73
CA LYS A 114 23.31 -12.37 -18.73
C LYS A 114 21.90 -11.81 -19.00
N GLN A 115 21.14 -12.42 -19.88
CA GLN A 115 19.75 -12.05 -20.14
C GLN A 115 18.87 -12.29 -18.91
N THR A 116 19.01 -13.44 -18.25
CA THR A 116 18.29 -13.75 -17.01
C THR A 116 18.67 -12.75 -15.91
N GLN A 117 19.97 -12.42 -15.76
CA GLN A 117 20.42 -11.43 -14.79
C GLN A 117 19.85 -10.04 -15.08
N ALA A 118 19.82 -9.59 -16.33
CA ALA A 118 19.23 -8.31 -16.73
C ALA A 118 17.73 -8.26 -16.43
N TRP A 119 17.01 -9.37 -16.68
CA TRP A 119 15.62 -9.48 -16.31
C TRP A 119 15.41 -9.35 -14.77
N MET A 120 16.27 -9.99 -13.96
CA MET A 120 16.20 -9.89 -12.50
C MET A 120 16.44 -8.47 -11.99
N VAL A 121 17.29 -7.67 -12.68
CA VAL A 121 17.45 -6.24 -12.38
C VAL A 121 16.14 -5.49 -12.59
N ASN A 122 15.47 -5.70 -13.71
CA ASN A 122 14.18 -5.07 -14.00
C ASN A 122 13.09 -5.50 -13.00
N ALA A 123 13.08 -6.79 -12.63
CA ALA A 123 12.16 -7.31 -11.63
C ALA A 123 12.40 -6.66 -10.25
N ARG A 124 13.67 -6.53 -9.82
CA ARG A 124 14.03 -5.82 -8.60
C ARG A 124 13.49 -4.39 -8.59
N ASP A 125 13.74 -3.64 -9.65
CA ASP A 125 13.32 -2.23 -9.75
C ASP A 125 11.79 -2.09 -9.75
N ALA A 126 11.08 -3.08 -10.31
CA ALA A 126 9.62 -3.12 -10.27
C ALA A 126 9.09 -3.41 -8.84
N HIS A 127 9.73 -4.34 -8.12
CA HIS A 127 9.38 -4.64 -6.72
C HIS A 127 9.61 -3.42 -5.81
N GLU A 128 10.78 -2.76 -5.96
CA GLU A 128 11.14 -1.58 -5.16
C GLU A 128 10.07 -0.47 -5.29
N LYS A 129 9.65 -0.18 -6.52
CA LYS A 129 8.60 0.81 -6.79
C LYS A 129 7.25 0.42 -6.20
N GLU A 130 6.88 -0.84 -6.29
CA GLU A 130 5.58 -1.31 -5.78
C GLU A 130 5.58 -1.34 -4.25
N ILE A 131 6.70 -1.68 -3.61
CA ILE A 131 6.89 -1.59 -2.15
C ILE A 131 6.70 -0.14 -1.69
N GLU A 132 7.31 0.83 -2.37
CA GLU A 132 7.15 2.26 -2.06
C GLU A 132 5.68 2.68 -2.11
N VAL A 133 4.96 2.30 -3.17
CA VAL A 133 3.52 2.62 -3.31
C VAL A 133 2.67 1.95 -2.23
N LEU A 134 2.98 0.70 -1.84
CA LEU A 134 2.29 0.00 -0.75
C LEU A 134 2.54 0.66 0.61
N LEU A 135 3.77 1.10 0.90
CA LEU A 135 4.10 1.84 2.12
C LEU A 135 3.32 3.16 2.21
N ASP A 136 3.18 3.87 1.11
CA ASP A 136 2.36 5.07 1.05
C ASP A 136 0.87 4.77 1.31
N CYS A 137 0.33 3.70 0.71
CA CYS A 137 -1.04 3.25 0.98
C CYS A 137 -1.23 2.88 2.46
N GLN A 138 -0.27 2.18 3.06
CA GLN A 138 -0.28 1.84 4.49
C GLN A 138 -0.33 3.10 5.36
N TYR A 139 0.53 4.08 5.07
CA TYR A 139 0.57 5.34 5.79
C TYR A 139 -0.77 6.11 5.72
N PHE A 140 -1.36 6.21 4.53
CA PHE A 140 -2.65 6.90 4.38
C PHE A 140 -3.79 6.18 5.09
N LEU A 141 -3.83 4.84 5.05
CA LEU A 141 -4.83 4.06 5.77
C LEU A 141 -4.68 4.20 7.29
N GLN A 142 -3.47 4.18 7.82
CA GLN A 142 -3.19 4.36 9.25
C GLN A 142 -3.64 5.74 9.74
N ASN A 143 -3.37 6.79 8.98
CA ASN A 143 -3.82 8.14 9.29
C ASN A 143 -5.35 8.25 9.27
N ASP A 144 -5.99 7.71 8.22
CA ASP A 144 -7.46 7.72 8.11
C ASP A 144 -8.14 6.94 9.24
N ILE A 145 -7.56 5.81 9.66
CA ILE A 145 -8.01 5.02 10.82
C ILE A 145 -7.87 5.85 12.11
N SER A 146 -6.72 6.50 12.32
CA SER A 146 -6.46 7.34 13.49
C SER A 146 -7.46 8.49 13.59
N ASP A 147 -7.71 9.18 12.49
CA ASP A 147 -8.67 10.28 12.43
C ASP A 147 -10.11 9.80 12.71
N LYS A 148 -10.49 8.62 12.21
CA LYS A 148 -11.81 8.02 12.49
C LYS A 148 -11.96 7.60 13.94
N LEU A 149 -10.95 7.03 14.56
CA LEU A 149 -10.96 6.67 15.97
C LEU A 149 -11.13 7.91 16.84
N ARG A 150 -10.42 9.00 16.50
CA ARG A 150 -10.55 10.27 17.22
C ARG A 150 -11.93 10.88 17.05
N ALA A 151 -12.46 10.90 15.83
CA ALA A 151 -13.82 11.41 15.57
C ALA A 151 -14.88 10.59 16.30
N LEU A 152 -14.73 9.25 16.30
CA LEU A 152 -15.62 8.34 16.99
C LEU A 152 -15.65 8.58 18.50
N ALA A 153 -14.49 8.77 19.14
CA ALA A 153 -14.38 9.05 20.55
C ALA A 153 -15.12 10.35 20.92
N ILE A 154 -14.98 11.40 20.10
CA ILE A 154 -15.69 12.68 20.30
C ILE A 154 -17.20 12.50 20.11
N ASP A 155 -17.64 11.80 19.07
CA ASP A 155 -19.07 11.57 18.82
C ASP A 155 -19.72 10.73 19.93
N GLU A 156 -19.02 9.73 20.49
CA GLU A 156 -19.47 8.91 21.63
C GLU A 156 -19.52 9.72 22.92
N GLU A 157 -18.53 10.59 23.18
CA GLU A 157 -18.54 11.52 24.29
C GLU A 157 -19.73 12.47 24.19
N CYS A 158 -19.97 13.06 23.00
CA CYS A 158 -21.12 13.94 22.78
C CYS A 158 -22.46 13.24 22.99
N LEU A 159 -22.58 11.95 22.63
CA LEU A 159 -23.80 11.15 22.85
C LEU A 159 -24.02 10.90 24.35
N GLY A 160 -22.94 10.77 25.13
CA GLY A 160 -22.99 10.55 26.57
C GLY A 160 -23.29 11.82 27.40
N LEU A 161 -23.28 13.01 26.78
CA LEU A 161 -23.57 14.26 27.46
C LEU A 161 -25.05 14.34 27.82
N ASP A 162 -25.35 14.33 29.09
CA ASP A 162 -26.70 14.57 29.62
C ASP A 162 -26.88 16.06 29.86
N ASN A 163 -27.65 16.72 29.01
CA ASN A 163 -27.93 18.17 29.12
C ASN A 163 -28.59 18.58 30.47
N SER A 164 -29.14 17.60 31.21
CA SER A 164 -29.69 17.87 32.55
C SER A 164 -28.62 18.16 33.60
N LYS A 165 -27.36 17.78 33.34
CA LYS A 165 -26.22 17.93 34.24
C LYS A 165 -25.27 19.07 33.84
N VAL A 166 -25.50 19.70 32.69
CA VAL A 166 -24.70 20.84 32.27
C VAL A 166 -25.18 22.09 33.04
N GLU A 167 -24.47 22.45 34.09
CA GLU A 167 -24.59 23.77 34.68
C GLU A 167 -24.17 24.76 33.62
N VAL A 168 -25.13 25.44 32.99
CA VAL A 168 -24.84 26.56 32.09
C VAL A 168 -24.26 27.67 32.96
N PRO A 169 -22.94 27.97 32.84
CA PRO A 169 -22.40 29.15 33.55
C PRO A 169 -23.20 30.34 33.07
N GLU A 170 -23.60 31.18 34.00
CA GLU A 170 -24.30 32.42 33.69
C GLU A 170 -23.49 33.18 32.65
N MET A 171 -23.99 33.20 31.44
CA MET A 171 -23.23 33.60 30.25
C MET A 171 -23.10 35.13 30.29
N GLU A 172 -21.98 35.64 30.82
CA GLU A 172 -21.55 36.99 30.50
C GLU A 172 -21.57 37.11 28.97
N ARG A 173 -22.34 38.05 28.42
CA ARG A 173 -22.51 38.25 26.99
C ARG A 173 -21.13 38.26 26.34
N PRO A 174 -20.85 37.38 25.38
CA PRO A 174 -19.54 37.34 24.75
C PRO A 174 -19.33 38.67 24.04
N THR A 175 -18.43 39.48 24.56
CA THR A 175 -17.78 40.53 23.77
C THR A 175 -17.08 39.78 22.64
N SER A 176 -17.47 40.11 21.43
CA SER A 176 -17.00 39.51 20.16
C SER A 176 -15.48 39.31 20.16
N LEU A 177 -15.01 38.10 20.49
CA LEU A 177 -13.63 37.70 20.26
C LEU A 177 -13.49 37.27 18.80
N PRO A 178 -12.52 37.82 18.07
CA PRO A 178 -12.26 37.36 16.71
C PRO A 178 -11.72 35.92 16.76
N PHE A 179 -12.47 34.98 16.19
CA PHE A 179 -12.04 33.62 15.98
C PHE A 179 -10.85 33.64 14.99
N LYS A 180 -9.64 33.35 15.48
CA LYS A 180 -8.48 33.08 14.64
C LYS A 180 -8.53 31.63 14.22
N PRO A 181 -8.73 31.31 12.93
CA PRO A 181 -8.61 29.93 12.47
C PRO A 181 -7.14 29.50 12.59
N THR A 182 -6.87 28.49 13.42
CA THR A 182 -5.60 27.76 13.37
C THR A 182 -5.47 27.12 12.00
N ALA A 183 -4.35 27.38 11.33
CA ALA A 183 -4.05 26.87 9.99
C ALA A 183 -4.18 25.34 10.01
N SER A 184 -5.19 24.85 9.30
CA SER A 184 -5.33 23.43 8.95
C SER A 184 -4.13 23.07 8.08
N SER A 185 -3.31 22.13 8.54
CA SER A 185 -2.25 21.54 7.72
C SER A 185 -2.90 20.82 6.54
N THR A 186 -2.93 21.50 5.42
CA THR A 186 -3.33 20.92 4.13
C THR A 186 -2.23 19.94 3.73
N ILE A 187 -2.47 18.67 3.90
CA ILE A 187 -1.58 17.63 3.37
C ILE A 187 -1.63 17.74 1.85
N ASN A 188 -0.53 18.15 1.27
CA ASN A 188 -0.38 18.36 -0.16
C ASN A 188 -0.07 17.00 -0.81
N ILE A 189 -1.11 16.27 -1.24
CA ILE A 189 -1.01 14.96 -1.91
C ILE A 189 -0.49 15.09 -3.37
N SER A 190 0.14 16.21 -3.70
CA SER A 190 0.53 16.55 -5.08
C SER A 190 1.80 15.87 -5.59
N SER A 191 2.53 15.09 -4.78
CA SER A 191 3.81 14.49 -5.20
C SER A 191 3.71 13.07 -5.72
N MET A 192 2.56 12.44 -5.60
CA MET A 192 2.33 11.12 -6.19
C MET A 192 1.66 11.29 -7.55
N GLY A 193 2.17 10.63 -8.58
CA GLY A 193 1.56 10.54 -9.90
C GLY A 193 0.21 9.80 -9.91
N SER A 194 -0.60 10.02 -8.91
CA SER A 194 -1.91 9.49 -8.64
C SER A 194 -2.99 10.43 -9.16
N PRO A 195 -4.19 9.92 -9.48
CA PRO A 195 -5.24 10.70 -10.07
C PRO A 195 -5.45 11.98 -9.26
N ARG A 196 -5.30 13.10 -9.92
CA ARG A 196 -5.55 14.43 -9.36
C ARG A 196 -6.88 14.39 -8.64
N TYR A 197 -6.85 14.40 -7.32
CA TYR A 197 -8.03 14.75 -6.56
C TYR A 197 -8.37 16.20 -6.90
N THR A 198 -9.12 16.38 -7.96
CA THR A 198 -9.75 17.65 -8.22
C THR A 198 -10.66 17.89 -7.04
N THR A 199 -10.21 18.74 -6.12
CA THR A 199 -11.09 19.39 -5.15
C THR A 199 -12.14 20.12 -5.97
N GLY A 200 -13.20 19.36 -6.33
CA GLY A 200 -14.34 19.91 -7.03
C GLY A 200 -14.89 21.06 -6.21
N ASN A 201 -14.72 22.25 -6.77
CA ASN A 201 -15.46 23.44 -6.46
C ASN A 201 -15.61 23.73 -4.97
N SER A 202 -14.55 24.24 -4.36
CA SER A 202 -14.63 24.93 -3.08
C SER A 202 -15.45 26.20 -3.28
N GLY A 203 -16.76 26.06 -3.24
CA GLY A 203 -17.62 27.20 -2.99
C GLY A 203 -17.10 27.85 -1.71
N SER A 204 -16.62 29.07 -1.85
CA SER A 204 -16.08 29.94 -0.83
C SER A 204 -16.98 29.93 0.43
N TRP A 205 -16.62 29.09 1.39
CA TRP A 205 -17.05 29.23 2.77
C TRP A 205 -15.86 29.82 3.51
N ALA A 206 -15.90 31.13 3.73
CA ALA A 206 -15.05 31.82 4.66
C ALA A 206 -15.42 31.35 6.09
N GLY A 207 -14.80 30.27 6.54
CA GLY A 207 -14.98 29.67 7.86
C GLY A 207 -14.48 28.25 7.82
N GLY A 208 -13.52 27.91 8.66
CA GLY A 208 -12.74 26.68 8.78
C GLY A 208 -13.42 25.44 8.20
N GLY A 209 -12.75 24.82 7.24
CA GLY A 209 -13.34 23.86 6.32
C GLY A 209 -13.92 22.63 6.99
N LEU A 210 -15.20 22.68 7.29
CA LEU A 210 -15.98 21.50 7.68
C LEU A 210 -16.15 20.63 6.43
N VAL A 211 -15.46 19.52 6.38
CA VAL A 211 -15.63 18.50 5.34
C VAL A 211 -17.04 17.93 5.46
N ARG A 212 -17.82 17.96 4.35
CA ARG A 212 -19.15 17.35 4.38
C ARG A 212 -19.04 15.83 4.65
N PRO A 213 -19.95 15.23 5.42
CA PRO A 213 -19.94 13.79 5.72
C PRO A 213 -19.83 12.90 4.46
N VAL A 214 -20.51 13.28 3.38
CA VAL A 214 -20.45 12.59 2.07
C VAL A 214 -19.04 12.65 1.46
N THR A 215 -18.36 13.78 1.56
CA THR A 215 -16.99 13.95 1.04
C THR A 215 -16.00 13.13 1.86
N TRP A 216 -16.16 13.10 3.16
CA TRP A 216 -15.33 12.33 4.09
C TRP A 216 -15.44 10.80 3.83
N ALA A 217 -16.66 10.26 3.75
CA ALA A 217 -16.90 8.87 3.40
C ALA A 217 -16.36 8.52 2.01
N LYS A 218 -16.53 9.43 1.03
CA LYS A 218 -16.00 9.26 -0.32
C LYS A 218 -14.48 9.19 -0.35
N ASN A 219 -13.78 10.03 0.44
CA ASN A 219 -12.32 10.03 0.51
C ASN A 219 -11.80 8.70 1.07
N THR A 220 -12.39 8.18 2.14
CA THR A 220 -12.06 6.86 2.69
C THR A 220 -12.21 5.75 1.67
N ASN A 221 -13.35 5.70 0.97
CA ASN A 221 -13.58 4.68 -0.06
C ASN A 221 -12.58 4.78 -1.21
N VAL A 222 -12.11 5.98 -1.56
CA VAL A 222 -11.07 6.17 -2.58
C VAL A 222 -9.72 5.62 -2.10
N VAL A 223 -9.33 5.90 -0.85
CA VAL A 223 -8.09 5.36 -0.27
C VAL A 223 -8.14 3.83 -0.21
N ILE A 224 -9.25 3.25 0.25
CA ILE A 224 -9.48 1.80 0.27
C ILE A 224 -9.36 1.22 -1.13
N ALA A 225 -10.08 1.77 -2.12
CA ALA A 225 -10.04 1.26 -3.49
C ALA A 225 -8.64 1.37 -4.13
N GLN A 226 -7.87 2.41 -3.80
CA GLN A 226 -6.49 2.53 -4.24
C GLN A 226 -5.62 1.45 -3.62
N ALA A 227 -5.71 1.25 -2.32
CA ALA A 227 -4.94 0.24 -1.59
C ALA A 227 -5.23 -1.19 -2.09
N GLU A 228 -6.50 -1.52 -2.35
CA GLU A 228 -6.90 -2.81 -2.93
C GLU A 228 -6.31 -3.02 -4.33
N ARG A 229 -6.32 -1.98 -5.18
CA ARG A 229 -5.72 -2.05 -6.52
C ARG A 229 -4.21 -2.25 -6.45
N THR A 230 -3.52 -1.51 -5.59
CA THR A 230 -2.07 -1.64 -5.39
C THR A 230 -1.72 -3.03 -4.87
N SER A 231 -2.43 -3.56 -3.87
CA SER A 231 -2.22 -4.93 -3.38
C SER A 231 -2.44 -5.98 -4.48
N ALA A 232 -3.45 -5.79 -5.34
CA ALA A 232 -3.68 -6.67 -6.48
C ALA A 232 -2.55 -6.58 -7.53
N THR A 233 -1.95 -5.40 -7.70
CA THR A 233 -0.79 -5.21 -8.59
C THR A 233 0.45 -5.89 -8.04
N GLY A 234 0.74 -5.73 -6.75
CA GLY A 234 1.83 -6.41 -6.06
C GLY A 234 1.74 -7.93 -6.20
N LYS A 235 0.55 -8.50 -5.95
CA LYS A 235 0.30 -9.92 -6.15
C LYS A 235 0.60 -10.39 -7.58
N ARG A 236 0.11 -9.67 -8.60
CA ARG A 236 0.39 -10.00 -10.01
C ARG A 236 1.87 -9.90 -10.34
N LEU A 237 2.57 -8.94 -9.77
CA LEU A 237 4.01 -8.78 -9.94
C LEU A 237 4.77 -10.00 -9.39
N ARG A 238 4.44 -10.45 -8.19
CA ARG A 238 5.04 -11.66 -7.58
C ARG A 238 4.76 -12.92 -8.41
N GLU A 239 3.51 -13.12 -8.83
CA GLU A 239 3.10 -14.25 -9.65
C GLU A 239 3.88 -14.28 -10.98
N LYS A 240 3.96 -13.14 -11.66
CA LYS A 240 4.70 -13.00 -12.90
C LYS A 240 6.21 -13.21 -12.72
N CYS A 241 6.78 -12.73 -11.61
CA CYS A 241 8.18 -12.96 -11.30
C CYS A 241 8.48 -14.43 -11.04
N ALA A 242 7.61 -15.14 -10.34
CA ALA A 242 7.76 -16.58 -10.11
C ALA A 242 7.67 -17.39 -11.42
N GLU A 243 6.75 -17.05 -12.32
CA GLU A 243 6.61 -17.66 -13.62
C GLU A 243 7.87 -17.47 -14.48
N LEU A 244 8.34 -16.24 -14.60
CA LEU A 244 9.54 -15.91 -15.38
C LEU A 244 10.83 -16.49 -14.76
N ALA A 245 10.90 -16.61 -13.42
CA ALA A 245 12.02 -17.27 -12.77
C ALA A 245 12.04 -18.77 -13.09
N ALA A 246 10.90 -19.44 -13.11
CA ALA A 246 10.79 -20.84 -13.49
C ALA A 246 11.17 -21.06 -14.96
N GLU A 247 10.69 -20.19 -15.86
CA GLU A 247 11.06 -20.23 -17.28
C GLU A 247 12.57 -20.00 -17.49
N GLY A 248 13.15 -19.01 -16.77
CA GLY A 248 14.57 -18.72 -16.83
C GLY A 248 15.43 -19.89 -16.37
N LEU A 249 15.05 -20.55 -15.27
CA LEU A 249 15.73 -21.76 -14.78
C LEU A 249 15.66 -22.91 -15.76
N ALA A 250 14.49 -23.16 -16.36
CA ALA A 250 14.32 -24.23 -17.36
C ALA A 250 15.19 -23.97 -18.61
N ASN A 251 15.28 -22.73 -19.07
CA ASN A 251 16.14 -22.36 -20.20
C ASN A 251 17.63 -22.52 -19.86
N GLU A 252 18.07 -22.11 -18.67
CA GLU A 252 19.45 -22.29 -18.22
C GLU A 252 19.82 -23.77 -18.14
N GLU A 253 18.95 -24.61 -17.60
CA GLU A 253 19.17 -26.04 -17.50
C GLU A 253 19.25 -26.69 -18.87
N ALA A 254 18.36 -26.35 -19.80
CA ALA A 254 18.38 -26.84 -21.16
C ALA A 254 19.70 -26.50 -21.89
N VAL A 255 20.16 -25.24 -21.76
CA VAL A 255 21.44 -24.80 -22.37
C VAL A 255 22.63 -25.49 -21.68
N HIS A 256 22.59 -25.72 -20.39
CA HIS A 256 23.65 -26.44 -19.67
C HIS A 256 23.74 -27.91 -20.10
N GLN A 257 22.60 -28.59 -20.14
CA GLN A 257 22.55 -30.00 -20.59
C GLN A 257 23.04 -30.15 -22.03
N ASP A 258 22.68 -29.24 -22.94
CA ASP A 258 23.10 -29.18 -24.29
C ASP A 258 24.65 -28.98 -24.44
N LEU A 259 25.20 -28.09 -23.58
CA LEU A 259 26.67 -27.90 -23.47
C LEU A 259 27.36 -29.16 -22.98
N MET A 260 26.86 -29.79 -21.92
CA MET A 260 27.43 -31.02 -21.37
C MET A 260 27.38 -32.16 -22.36
N GLY A 261 26.26 -32.34 -23.11
CA GLY A 261 26.13 -33.28 -24.20
C GLY A 261 27.19 -33.10 -25.28
N SER A 262 27.45 -31.86 -25.66
CA SER A 262 28.49 -31.50 -26.66
C SER A 262 29.91 -31.87 -26.20
N ILE A 263 30.18 -31.69 -24.87
CA ILE A 263 31.48 -32.08 -24.27
C ILE A 263 31.65 -33.61 -24.27
N VAL A 264 30.62 -34.32 -23.83
CA VAL A 264 30.66 -35.80 -23.77
C VAL A 264 30.87 -36.44 -25.16
N VAL A 265 30.14 -35.99 -26.17
CA VAL A 265 30.28 -36.46 -27.52
C VAL A 265 31.69 -36.25 -28.12
N ARG A 266 32.31 -35.10 -27.79
CA ARG A 266 33.61 -34.73 -28.33
C ARG A 266 34.78 -35.44 -27.69
N PHE A 267 34.70 -35.69 -26.38
CA PHE A 267 35.82 -36.22 -25.59
C PHE A 267 35.69 -37.73 -25.29
N GLY A 268 34.59 -38.38 -25.68
CA GLY A 268 34.35 -39.80 -25.44
C GLY A 268 34.37 -40.18 -23.95
N VAL A 269 34.28 -39.20 -23.06
CA VAL A 269 34.30 -39.39 -21.61
C VAL A 269 32.88 -39.79 -21.21
N THR A 270 32.71 -41.07 -20.91
CA THR A 270 31.56 -41.50 -20.09
C THR A 270 31.58 -40.68 -18.82
N ALA A 271 30.62 -39.77 -18.66
CA ALA A 271 30.52 -38.91 -17.47
C ALA A 271 30.34 -39.80 -16.24
N THR A 272 31.45 -40.08 -15.55
CA THR A 272 31.37 -40.60 -14.22
C THR A 272 30.88 -39.48 -13.29
N PRO A 273 29.97 -39.74 -12.33
CA PRO A 273 29.37 -38.73 -11.43
C PRO A 273 30.38 -37.87 -10.70
N LEU A 274 31.65 -38.32 -10.58
CA LEU A 274 32.74 -37.61 -9.93
C LEU A 274 33.23 -36.34 -10.66
N LEU A 275 33.12 -36.25 -11.98
CA LEU A 275 33.56 -35.07 -12.74
C LEU A 275 32.56 -33.90 -12.65
N VAL A 276 31.29 -34.18 -12.40
CA VAL A 276 30.26 -33.17 -12.20
C VAL A 276 30.45 -32.46 -10.83
N SER A 277 30.92 -33.18 -9.82
CA SER A 277 31.16 -32.61 -8.48
C SER A 277 32.38 -31.69 -8.41
N VAL A 278 33.39 -31.90 -9.24
CA VAL A 278 34.61 -31.05 -9.27
C VAL A 278 34.42 -29.78 -10.07
N MET A 279 33.44 -29.72 -10.98
CA MET A 279 33.09 -28.51 -11.74
C MET A 279 32.04 -27.63 -11.03
N MET A 280 31.42 -28.10 -9.92
CA MET A 280 30.43 -27.36 -9.14
C MET A 280 30.99 -26.79 -7.82
N HIS A 281 32.27 -26.91 -7.54
CA HIS A 281 33.00 -26.24 -6.49
C HIS A 281 34.05 -25.33 -7.10
#